data_8aebeb9228440c3213279c29c95cad0c
#
_entry.id   8aebeb9228440c3213279c29c95cad0c
#
_cell.length_a   1.000
_cell.length_b   1.000
_cell.length_c   1.000
_cell.angle_alpha   90.00
_cell.angle_beta   90.00
_cell.angle_gamma   90.00
#
_symmetry.space_group_name_H-M   'P 1'
#
loop_
_entity.id
_entity.type
_entity.pdbx_description
1 polymer ?
#
loop_
_entity_poly.entity_id
_entity_poly.type
_entity_poly.pdbx_seq_one_letter_code
_entity_poly.pdbx_strand_id
1 'polypeptide(L)'
;KILTVDVGGTFIKYAVMNDDAQIFERGKIPTPLDTRQNFFNAIKNIYEKFSVAGIALSMPGVIDSERGICVKSAALSFNDGCNIVRELGEICKCPVTIENDARCAALAEAKFGSLADVDKGFVMVFGTMIGGTFC
;
A
#
# COMPACT_ATOMS: atom_id res chain seq x y z
N LYS A 1 10.17 12.12 -4.95
CA LYS A 1 9.99 10.67 -5.15
C LYS A 1 9.58 10.02 -3.84
N ILE A 2 8.69 9.04 -3.92
CA ILE A 2 8.22 8.20 -2.80
C ILE A 2 8.42 6.73 -3.16
N LEU A 3 8.51 5.89 -2.15
CA LEU A 3 8.41 4.44 -2.29
C LEU A 3 6.93 4.05 -2.20
N THR A 4 6.38 3.50 -3.27
CA THR A 4 5.05 2.88 -3.25
C THR A 4 5.21 1.40 -3.02
N VAL A 5 4.41 0.84 -2.11
CA VAL A 5 4.47 -0.57 -1.72
C VAL A 5 3.05 -1.15 -1.80
N ASP A 6 2.87 -2.14 -2.66
CA ASP A 6 1.62 -2.89 -2.81
C ASP A 6 1.78 -4.27 -2.17
N VAL A 7 1.09 -4.46 -1.06
CA VAL A 7 1.16 -5.67 -0.25
C VAL A 7 0.10 -6.67 -0.70
N GLY A 8 0.54 -7.71 -1.37
CA GLY A 8 -0.31 -8.87 -1.68
C GLY A 8 -0.08 -10.03 -0.72
N GLY A 9 -0.97 -11.01 -0.76
CA GLY A 9 -0.84 -12.23 0.08
C GLY A 9 0.36 -13.12 -0.29
N THR A 10 0.91 -12.98 -1.50
CA THR A 10 2.04 -13.79 -1.98
C THR A 10 3.31 -12.97 -2.18
N PHE A 11 3.17 -11.77 -2.70
CA PHE A 11 4.28 -10.87 -2.99
C PHE A 11 3.99 -9.45 -2.51
N ILE A 12 5.00 -8.81 -1.96
CA ILE A 12 5.09 -7.36 -1.84
C ILE A 12 5.72 -6.86 -3.16
N LYS A 13 4.97 -6.03 -3.90
CA LYS A 13 5.49 -5.30 -5.05
C LYS A 13 5.84 -3.89 -4.62
N TYR A 14 6.83 -3.29 -5.24
CA TYR A 14 7.22 -1.93 -4.92
C TYR A 14 7.69 -1.16 -6.15
N ALA A 15 7.55 0.16 -6.09
CA ALA A 15 8.08 1.07 -7.07
C ALA A 15 8.54 2.38 -6.43
N VAL A 16 9.55 3.00 -7.01
CA VAL A 16 9.90 4.41 -6.73
C VAL A 16 9.24 5.27 -7.78
N MET A 17 8.37 6.20 -7.34
CA MET A 17 7.53 7.02 -8.22
C MET A 17 7.58 8.50 -7.84
N ASN A 18 7.15 9.36 -8.77
CA ASN A 18 6.82 10.76 -8.52
C ASN A 18 5.30 11.00 -8.59
N ASP A 19 4.88 12.25 -8.42
CA ASP A 19 3.47 12.67 -8.39
C ASP A 19 2.77 12.54 -9.76
N ASP A 20 3.54 12.42 -10.85
CA ASP A 20 3.04 12.20 -12.21
C ASP A 20 2.91 10.71 -12.56
N ALA A 21 2.98 9.84 -11.56
CA ALA A 21 2.99 8.38 -11.71
C ALA A 21 4.14 7.81 -12.56
N GLN A 22 5.20 8.59 -12.77
CA GLN A 22 6.41 8.09 -13.44
C GLN A 22 7.15 7.12 -12.52
N ILE A 23 7.39 5.91 -13.01
CA ILE A 23 8.13 4.86 -12.31
C ILE A 23 9.62 4.95 -12.67
N PHE A 24 10.49 5.05 -11.65
CA PHE A 24 11.94 5.06 -11.80
C PHE A 24 12.55 3.68 -11.55
N GLU A 25 12.06 2.99 -10.54
CA GLU A 25 12.50 1.67 -10.10
C GLU A 25 11.30 0.82 -9.71
N ARG A 26 11.39 -0.49 -9.87
CA ARG A 26 10.37 -1.43 -9.42
C ARG A 26 10.94 -2.80 -9.09
N GLY A 27 10.25 -3.51 -8.22
CA GLY A 27 10.62 -4.86 -7.86
C GLY A 27 9.53 -5.59 -7.09
N LYS A 28 9.84 -6.81 -6.69
CA LYS A 28 8.97 -7.61 -5.83
C LYS A 28 9.78 -8.52 -4.93
N ILE A 29 9.23 -8.83 -3.78
CA ILE A 29 9.74 -9.84 -2.84
C ILE A 29 8.59 -10.74 -2.37
N PRO A 30 8.83 -11.96 -1.90
CA PRO A 30 7.81 -12.75 -1.21
C PRO A 30 7.29 -11.99 0.02
N THR A 31 5.98 -12.07 0.26
CA THR A 31 5.38 -11.47 1.46
C THR A 31 5.72 -12.32 2.69
N PRO A 32 6.36 -11.77 3.73
CA PRO A 32 6.51 -12.45 5.01
C PRO A 32 5.13 -12.65 5.66
N LEU A 33 4.76 -13.89 5.93
CA LEU A 33 3.46 -14.25 6.49
C LEU A 33 3.55 -14.79 7.93
N ASP A 34 4.75 -14.77 8.50
CA ASP A 34 5.06 -15.36 9.80
C ASP A 34 4.88 -14.38 10.96
N THR A 35 5.47 -13.18 10.88
CA THR A 35 5.41 -12.18 11.94
C THR A 35 5.32 -10.76 11.41
N ARG A 36 4.71 -9.87 12.22
CA ARG A 36 4.68 -8.43 11.94
C ARG A 36 6.08 -7.82 11.86
N GLN A 37 7.00 -8.29 12.71
CA GLN A 37 8.38 -7.80 12.71
C GLN A 37 9.09 -8.10 11.39
N ASN A 38 8.95 -9.32 10.86
CA ASN A 38 9.53 -9.71 9.59
C ASN A 38 8.88 -8.95 8.42
N PHE A 39 7.57 -8.70 8.48
CA PHE A 39 6.86 -7.87 7.52
C PHE A 39 7.40 -6.42 7.51
N PHE A 40 7.56 -5.78 8.67
CA PHE A 40 8.13 -4.44 8.75
C PHE A 40 9.59 -4.38 8.33
N ASN A 41 10.39 -5.36 8.72
CA ASN A 41 11.80 -5.46 8.30
C ASN A 41 11.93 -5.60 6.77
N ALA A 42 11.03 -6.35 6.14
CA ALA A 42 11.03 -6.49 4.69
C ALA A 42 10.78 -5.15 3.98
N ILE A 43 9.81 -4.35 4.45
CA ILE A 43 9.54 -3.02 3.90
C ILE A 43 10.70 -2.06 4.19
N LYS A 44 11.24 -2.08 5.40
CA LYS A 44 12.43 -1.29 5.76
C LYS A 44 13.61 -1.59 4.83
N ASN A 45 13.91 -2.87 4.61
CA ASN A 45 15.00 -3.29 3.73
C ASN A 45 14.81 -2.85 2.27
N ILE A 46 13.56 -2.71 1.80
CA ILE A 46 13.28 -2.12 0.50
C ILE A 46 13.54 -0.61 0.55
N TYR A 47 13.00 0.07 1.56
CA TYR A 47 13.12 1.53 1.71
C TYR A 47 14.58 1.99 1.78
N GLU A 48 15.43 1.28 2.51
CA GLU A 48 16.85 1.62 2.69
C GLU A 48 17.69 1.53 1.39
N LYS A 49 17.16 0.90 0.35
CA LYS A 49 17.82 0.85 -0.97
C LYS A 49 17.68 2.14 -1.77
N PHE A 50 16.76 3.02 -1.38
CA PHE A 50 16.38 4.18 -2.17
C PHE A 50 16.43 5.47 -1.35
N SER A 51 16.81 6.57 -2.00
CA SER A 51 16.71 7.93 -1.44
C SER A 51 15.35 8.52 -1.82
N VAL A 52 14.36 8.36 -0.93
CA VAL A 52 12.97 8.79 -1.15
C VAL A 52 12.42 9.53 0.06
N ALA A 53 11.41 10.36 -0.14
CA ALA A 53 10.85 11.22 0.89
C ALA A 53 9.91 10.52 1.88
N GLY A 54 9.40 9.33 1.52
CA GLY A 54 8.46 8.58 2.37
C GLY A 54 7.95 7.32 1.69
N ILE A 55 6.99 6.66 2.35
CA ILE A 55 6.38 5.41 1.92
C ILE A 55 4.86 5.58 1.77
N ALA A 56 4.31 5.16 0.63
CA ALA A 56 2.88 4.99 0.42
C ALA A 56 2.56 3.49 0.32
N LEU A 57 1.72 3.00 1.24
CA LEU A 57 1.43 1.59 1.41
C LEU A 57 0.01 1.27 0.96
N SER A 58 -0.14 0.33 0.04
CA SER A 58 -1.40 -0.33 -0.34
C SER A 58 -1.47 -1.69 0.35
N MET A 59 -2.57 -1.96 1.06
CA MET A 59 -2.74 -3.22 1.80
C MET A 59 -4.15 -3.81 1.63
N PRO A 60 -4.27 -5.14 1.60
CA PRO A 60 -5.57 -5.81 1.63
C PRO A 60 -6.21 -5.71 3.03
N GLY A 61 -7.52 -5.59 3.07
CA GLY A 61 -8.30 -5.61 4.30
C GLY A 61 -9.03 -4.32 4.61
N VAL A 62 -9.51 -4.21 5.84
CA VAL A 62 -10.19 -3.01 6.34
C VAL A 62 -9.15 -2.06 6.89
N ILE A 63 -8.95 -0.94 6.20
CA ILE A 63 -7.94 0.07 6.52
C ILE A 63 -8.62 1.37 6.95
N ASP A 64 -8.23 1.89 8.09
CA ASP A 64 -8.52 3.26 8.53
C ASP A 64 -7.31 4.13 8.12
N SER A 65 -7.39 4.70 6.93
CA SER A 65 -6.28 5.48 6.35
C SER A 65 -6.05 6.80 7.06
N GLU A 66 -7.09 7.41 7.66
CA GLU A 66 -6.94 8.66 8.43
C GLU A 66 -6.14 8.43 9.71
N ARG A 67 -6.37 7.31 10.40
CA ARG A 67 -5.67 6.95 11.63
C ARG A 67 -4.42 6.11 11.39
N GLY A 68 -4.22 5.62 10.18
CA GLY A 68 -3.09 4.77 9.81
C GLY A 68 -3.15 3.35 10.35
N ILE A 69 -4.38 2.83 10.59
CA ILE A 69 -4.61 1.56 11.29
C ILE A 69 -5.07 0.48 10.29
N CYS A 70 -4.43 -0.68 10.34
CA CYS A 70 -4.99 -1.90 9.78
C CYS A 70 -6.01 -2.48 10.76
N VAL A 71 -7.31 -2.24 10.51
CA VAL A 71 -8.38 -2.70 11.40
C VAL A 71 -8.48 -4.22 11.36
N LYS A 72 -8.44 -4.79 10.15
CA LYS A 72 -8.49 -6.24 9.94
C LYS A 72 -7.93 -6.62 8.57
N SER A 73 -7.08 -7.64 8.54
CA SER A 73 -6.57 -8.21 7.30
C SER A 73 -6.54 -9.73 7.34
N ALA A 74 -7.34 -10.39 6.51
CA ALA A 74 -7.41 -11.85 6.48
C ALA A 74 -6.07 -12.51 6.11
N ALA A 75 -5.32 -11.90 5.17
CA ALA A 75 -4.04 -12.43 4.70
C ALA A 75 -2.87 -12.12 5.67
N LEU A 76 -2.97 -11.07 6.48
CA LEU A 76 -1.91 -10.54 7.33
C LEU A 76 -2.46 -10.23 8.73
N SER A 77 -3.16 -11.20 9.32
CA SER A 77 -3.90 -11.03 10.59
C SER A 77 -3.02 -10.60 11.78
N PHE A 78 -1.71 -10.81 11.72
CA PHE A 78 -0.78 -10.29 12.72
C PHE A 78 -0.69 -8.75 12.74
N ASN A 79 -1.27 -8.08 11.74
CA ASN A 79 -1.39 -6.61 11.69
C ASN A 79 -2.75 -6.10 12.20
N ASP A 80 -3.69 -6.96 12.59
CA ASP A 80 -5.00 -6.55 13.05
C ASP A 80 -4.89 -5.61 14.27
N GLY A 81 -5.57 -4.45 14.18
CA GLY A 81 -5.51 -3.39 15.18
C GLY A 81 -4.21 -2.59 15.24
N CYS A 82 -3.23 -2.88 14.38
CA CYS A 82 -1.93 -2.23 14.39
C CYS A 82 -1.99 -0.85 13.71
N ASN A 83 -1.35 0.16 14.33
CA ASN A 83 -1.08 1.43 13.69
C ASN A 83 0.17 1.33 12.81
N ILE A 84 -0.03 0.89 11.57
CA ILE A 84 1.03 0.63 10.59
C ILE A 84 1.82 1.91 10.29
N VAL A 85 1.12 3.04 10.12
CA VAL A 85 1.75 4.34 9.79
C VAL A 85 2.72 4.76 10.86
N ARG A 86 2.30 4.69 12.13
CA ARG A 86 3.16 5.06 13.25
C ARG A 86 4.35 4.11 13.38
N GLU A 87 4.09 2.80 13.44
CA GLU A 87 5.15 1.81 13.72
C GLU A 87 6.17 1.77 12.58
N LEU A 88 5.73 1.74 11.33
CA LEU A 88 6.64 1.75 10.18
C LEU A 88 7.36 3.10 10.03
N GLY A 89 6.68 4.21 10.31
CA GLY A 89 7.28 5.54 10.33
C GLY A 89 8.38 5.68 11.39
N GLU A 90 8.19 5.10 12.57
CA GLU A 90 9.21 5.05 13.63
C GLU A 90 10.42 4.19 13.22
N ILE A 91 10.17 3.07 12.54
CA ILE A 91 11.22 2.15 12.07
C ILE A 91 12.03 2.76 10.92
N CYS A 92 11.36 3.36 9.93
CA CYS A 92 11.99 3.92 8.72
C CYS A 92 12.44 5.37 8.87
N LYS A 93 12.01 6.05 9.94
CA LYS A 93 12.28 7.50 10.18
C LYS A 93 11.81 8.39 9.02
N CYS A 94 10.67 8.06 8.43
CA CYS A 94 10.08 8.79 7.32
C CYS A 94 8.55 8.86 7.42
N PRO A 95 7.90 9.81 6.70
CA PRO A 95 6.46 9.80 6.55
C PRO A 95 5.95 8.52 5.89
N VAL A 96 4.86 7.98 6.41
CA VAL A 96 4.18 6.79 5.88
C VAL A 96 2.70 7.11 5.70
N THR A 97 2.10 6.64 4.63
CA THR A 97 0.65 6.63 4.40
C THR A 97 0.18 5.22 4.06
N ILE A 98 -1.06 4.93 4.35
CA ILE A 98 -1.66 3.61 4.09
C ILE A 98 -3.07 3.76 3.51
N GLU A 99 -3.41 2.91 2.55
CA GLU A 99 -4.76 2.81 2.00
C GLU A 99 -5.09 1.36 1.62
N ASN A 100 -6.38 1.06 1.54
CA ASN A 100 -6.85 -0.22 1.02
C ASN A 100 -6.51 -0.38 -0.47
N ASP A 101 -6.16 -1.59 -0.91
CA ASP A 101 -5.73 -1.93 -2.27
C ASP A 101 -6.78 -1.58 -3.35
N ALA A 102 -8.06 -1.90 -3.12
CA ALA A 102 -9.12 -1.55 -4.05
C ALA A 102 -9.35 -0.03 -4.13
N ARG A 103 -9.22 0.68 -3.00
CA ARG A 103 -9.30 2.16 -2.99
C ARG A 103 -8.11 2.79 -3.69
N CYS A 104 -6.90 2.26 -3.53
CA CYS A 104 -5.74 2.70 -4.30
C CYS A 104 -5.97 2.58 -5.81
N ALA A 105 -6.52 1.45 -6.27
CA ALA A 105 -6.86 1.25 -7.67
C ALA A 105 -7.92 2.27 -8.15
N ALA A 106 -8.96 2.50 -7.37
CA ALA A 106 -10.00 3.47 -7.70
C ALA A 106 -9.47 4.91 -7.79
N LEU A 107 -8.62 5.32 -6.85
CA LEU A 107 -7.98 6.63 -6.86
C LEU A 107 -7.06 6.80 -8.09
N ALA A 108 -6.35 5.74 -8.49
CA ALA A 108 -5.52 5.76 -9.68
C ALA A 108 -6.37 5.92 -10.97
N GLU A 109 -7.49 5.19 -11.09
CA GLU A 109 -8.42 5.31 -12.21
C GLU A 109 -9.09 6.70 -12.25
N ALA A 110 -9.44 7.27 -11.10
CA ALA A 110 -10.01 8.61 -11.02
C ALA A 110 -9.02 9.70 -11.39
N LYS A 111 -7.72 9.51 -11.11
CA LYS A 111 -6.70 10.55 -11.39
C LYS A 111 -6.06 10.41 -12.76
N PHE A 112 -5.80 9.19 -13.22
CA PHE A 112 -4.98 8.91 -14.40
C PHE A 112 -5.64 7.95 -15.41
N GLY A 113 -6.79 7.38 -15.07
CA GLY A 113 -7.43 6.32 -15.85
C GLY A 113 -8.77 6.67 -16.40
N SER A 114 -9.62 5.66 -16.57
CA SER A 114 -10.92 5.73 -17.25
C SER A 114 -11.97 6.58 -16.52
N LEU A 115 -11.73 6.92 -15.25
CA LEU A 115 -12.68 7.70 -14.44
C LEU A 115 -12.25 9.16 -14.25
N ALA A 116 -11.21 9.63 -14.95
CA ALA A 116 -10.67 10.97 -14.76
C ALA A 116 -11.70 12.10 -15.07
N ASP A 117 -12.64 11.85 -15.98
CA ASP A 117 -13.68 12.80 -16.41
C ASP A 117 -15.09 12.41 -15.93
N VAL A 118 -15.18 11.58 -14.86
CA VAL A 118 -16.46 11.07 -14.36
C VAL A 118 -16.69 11.52 -12.92
N ASP A 119 -17.85 12.12 -12.64
CA ASP A 119 -18.21 12.62 -11.30
C ASP A 119 -18.41 11.51 -10.27
N LYS A 120 -18.81 10.32 -10.72
CA LYS A 120 -19.02 9.15 -9.85
C LYS A 120 -18.69 7.89 -10.61
N GLY A 121 -17.86 7.03 -10.01
CA GLY A 121 -17.45 5.77 -10.60
C GLY A 121 -17.48 4.63 -9.59
N PHE A 122 -17.52 3.40 -10.10
CA PHE A 122 -17.33 2.20 -9.31
C PHE A 122 -16.19 1.39 -9.92
N VAL A 123 -15.19 1.09 -9.11
CA VAL A 123 -14.04 0.25 -9.52
C VAL A 123 -14.16 -1.12 -8.87
N MET A 124 -14.07 -2.15 -9.69
CA MET A 124 -14.04 -3.54 -9.24
C MET A 124 -12.68 -4.14 -9.54
N VAL A 125 -12.03 -4.66 -8.50
CA VAL A 125 -10.71 -5.28 -8.57
C VAL A 125 -10.85 -6.78 -8.44
N PHE A 126 -10.40 -7.51 -9.44
CA PHE A 126 -10.36 -8.98 -9.45
C PHE A 126 -8.93 -9.44 -9.17
N GLY A 127 -8.68 -9.97 -7.99
CA GLY A 127 -7.41 -10.54 -7.55
C GLY A 127 -7.63 -11.90 -6.91
N THR A 128 -6.86 -12.22 -5.88
CA THR A 128 -7.10 -13.40 -5.03
C THR A 128 -8.50 -13.36 -4.41
N MET A 129 -8.98 -12.16 -4.12
CA MET A 129 -10.36 -11.86 -3.72
C MET A 129 -10.93 -10.79 -4.64
N ILE A 130 -12.25 -10.60 -4.58
CA ILE A 130 -12.93 -9.52 -5.31
C ILE A 130 -13.08 -8.34 -4.35
N GLY A 131 -12.52 -7.21 -4.74
CA GLY A 131 -12.70 -5.92 -4.06
C GLY A 131 -13.46 -4.93 -4.93
N GLY A 132 -14.13 -3.97 -4.33
CA GLY A 132 -14.78 -2.90 -5.07
C GLY A 132 -15.00 -1.66 -4.19
N THR A 133 -14.95 -0.50 -4.82
CA THR A 133 -15.19 0.77 -4.14
C THR A 133 -15.76 1.81 -5.10
N PHE A 134 -16.49 2.75 -4.53
CA PHE A 134 -16.93 3.97 -5.23
C PHE A 134 -15.86 5.07 -5.11
N CYS A 135 -15.74 5.89 -6.12
CA CYS A 135 -14.95 7.11 -6.14
C CYS A 135 -15.76 8.24 -6.78
#